data_b4754fb2b4a64a864339466a089ba660
#
_entry.id   b4754fb2b4a64a864339466a089ba660
#
_cell.length_a   1.000
_cell.length_b   1.000
_cell.length_c   1.000
_cell.angle_alpha   90.00
_cell.angle_beta   90.00
_cell.angle_gamma   90.00
#
_symmetry.space_group_name_H-M   'P 1'
#
loop_
_entity.id
_entity.type
_entity.pdbx_description
1 polymer ?
#
loop_
_entity_poly.entity_id
_entity_poly.type
_entity_poly.pdbx_seq_one_letter_code
_entity_poly.pdbx_strand_id
1 'polypeptide(L)'
;MSVKRATAIDRARQRYLADFGDYVMKSIGAGQWTGGKPCAVEACNLISGPRAGALELLVGLEAGKIRQKLAANDCAILRRAITWDFTGDPQAYMHGRYLRLEAGWSEGLSESKIRLSDISHKPDDGSGWVAGRSETGNTIIPHLNDKTPHFLLAGTTGAGKSVALQNAIIQLSAHKENRIVLIDGKLGESLKPLERLPGVVGPCAVDLPEIRNALKWATAEMIDRQRRGVTDGRIILVYDEIQEQADDSVVTSLLRRITAQGRSRRVHALVATQHPSVDAFGDKATRRALLGKVALLVDGPDASRVAVSGKSPRADKLLGEGDSFIIGPGQCHRVQGAFVDDSDIARVIKEANGRAGQWQFEQWPEIDPMEIGQDLPESGNGGGFQAEQWSEHELAAALIGILNNDSRRDFCARATAMGANIGSTRGRNLLRIGHEVAELLNSYGYTITATSNSRAIVAV
;
A
#
# COMPACT_ATOMS: atom_id res chain seq x y z
N MET A 1 -1.46 -31.39 24.63
CA MET A 1 -0.18 -30.68 24.57
C MET A 1 0.41 -30.62 25.98
N SER A 2 1.53 -31.29 26.21
CA SER A 2 2.22 -31.30 27.50
C SER A 2 2.92 -29.95 27.70
N VAL A 3 2.47 -29.14 28.64
CA VAL A 3 3.17 -27.95 29.10
C VAL A 3 4.46 -28.39 29.77
N LYS A 4 5.58 -28.32 29.08
CA LYS A 4 6.89 -28.54 29.68
C LYS A 4 7.06 -27.54 30.83
N ARG A 5 7.22 -28.04 32.06
CA ARG A 5 7.59 -27.19 33.22
C ARG A 5 8.93 -26.53 32.90
N ALA A 6 8.96 -25.20 32.95
CA ALA A 6 10.18 -24.44 32.77
C ALA A 6 11.27 -24.91 33.76
N THR A 7 12.47 -25.15 33.23
CA THR A 7 13.61 -25.56 34.04
C THR A 7 14.07 -24.43 34.96
N ALA A 8 14.90 -24.75 35.98
CA ALA A 8 15.50 -23.72 36.85
C ALA A 8 16.35 -22.73 36.06
N ILE A 9 17.01 -23.20 35.00
CA ILE A 9 17.82 -22.36 34.07
C ILE A 9 16.93 -21.39 33.30
N ASP A 10 15.77 -21.86 32.78
CA ASP A 10 14.84 -21.01 32.06
C ASP A 10 14.29 -19.88 32.96
N ARG A 11 14.02 -20.21 34.21
CA ARG A 11 13.55 -19.22 35.19
C ARG A 11 14.64 -18.20 35.55
N ALA A 12 15.90 -18.62 35.71
CA ALA A 12 17.02 -17.73 35.96
C ALA A 12 17.26 -16.81 34.77
N ARG A 13 17.20 -17.33 33.55
CA ARG A 13 17.30 -16.56 32.31
C ARG A 13 16.18 -15.52 32.19
N GLN A 14 14.94 -15.90 32.48
CA GLN A 14 13.81 -14.97 32.43
C GLN A 14 13.92 -13.85 33.46
N ARG A 15 14.42 -14.13 34.69
CA ARG A 15 14.68 -13.08 35.69
C ARG A 15 15.77 -12.12 35.22
N TYR A 16 16.88 -12.63 34.70
CA TYR A 16 17.94 -11.78 34.15
C TYR A 16 17.45 -10.87 33.04
N LEU A 17 16.63 -11.40 32.12
CA LEU A 17 16.05 -10.62 31.04
C LEU A 17 15.04 -9.57 31.56
N ALA A 18 14.25 -9.88 32.58
CA ALA A 18 13.33 -8.91 33.19
C ALA A 18 14.11 -7.76 33.85
N ASP A 19 15.16 -8.08 34.63
CA ASP A 19 16.04 -7.07 35.24
C ASP A 19 16.72 -6.20 34.19
N PHE A 20 17.11 -6.79 33.07
CA PHE A 20 17.66 -6.07 31.93
C PHE A 20 16.62 -5.16 31.25
N GLY A 21 15.39 -5.63 31.09
CA GLY A 21 14.30 -4.81 30.59
C GLY A 21 14.00 -3.61 31.50
N ASP A 22 13.99 -3.82 32.81
CA ASP A 22 13.83 -2.74 33.79
C ASP A 22 14.98 -1.73 33.74
N TYR A 23 16.21 -2.20 33.55
CA TYR A 23 17.37 -1.35 33.32
C TYR A 23 17.18 -0.48 32.07
N VAL A 24 16.74 -1.06 30.96
CA VAL A 24 16.45 -0.34 29.72
C VAL A 24 15.40 0.75 29.98
N MET A 25 14.29 0.40 30.62
CA MET A 25 13.22 1.36 30.92
C MET A 25 13.66 2.51 31.81
N LYS A 26 14.47 2.24 32.82
CA LYS A 26 15.08 3.28 33.67
C LYS A 26 16.03 4.17 32.88
N SER A 27 16.89 3.57 32.09
CA SER A 27 17.91 4.29 31.32
C SER A 27 17.32 5.28 30.31
N ILE A 28 16.19 4.94 29.69
CA ILE A 28 15.47 5.86 28.78
C ILE A 28 14.58 6.86 29.51
N GLY A 29 14.47 6.79 30.83
CA GLY A 29 13.62 7.70 31.61
C GLY A 29 12.11 7.47 31.46
N ALA A 30 11.69 6.24 31.14
CA ALA A 30 10.30 5.90 30.82
C ALA A 30 9.31 6.30 31.93
N GLY A 31 9.72 6.24 33.20
CA GLY A 31 8.87 6.65 34.34
C GLY A 31 8.42 8.11 34.28
N GLN A 32 9.21 9.00 33.68
CA GLN A 32 8.83 10.41 33.51
C GLN A 32 7.72 10.59 32.47
N TRP A 33 7.61 9.67 31.51
CA TRP A 33 6.59 9.75 30.44
C TRP A 33 5.24 9.23 30.86
N THR A 34 5.19 8.47 31.94
CA THR A 34 3.99 7.84 32.47
C THR A 34 3.39 8.59 33.65
N GLY A 35 3.85 9.83 33.90
CA GLY A 35 3.35 10.65 35.00
C GLY A 35 3.76 10.11 36.38
N GLY A 36 4.94 9.52 36.49
CA GLY A 36 5.48 8.98 37.75
C GLY A 36 4.98 7.58 38.11
N LYS A 37 4.17 6.94 37.27
CA LYS A 37 3.79 5.55 37.47
C LYS A 37 4.98 4.63 37.15
N PRO A 38 5.24 3.61 37.96
CA PRO A 38 6.29 2.65 37.69
C PRO A 38 6.08 1.97 36.33
N CYS A 39 7.07 1.99 35.48
CA CYS A 39 7.12 1.18 34.27
C CYS A 39 7.77 -0.14 34.62
N ALA A 40 7.05 -1.04 35.23
CA ALA A 40 7.53 -2.39 35.46
C ALA A 40 7.52 -3.18 34.16
N VAL A 41 8.62 -3.87 33.87
CA VAL A 41 8.67 -4.84 32.78
C VAL A 41 8.16 -6.17 33.30
N GLU A 42 7.00 -6.61 32.80
CA GLU A 42 6.39 -7.87 33.21
C GLU A 42 7.08 -9.09 32.56
N ALA A 43 7.61 -8.90 31.36
CA ALA A 43 8.41 -9.91 30.67
C ALA A 43 9.36 -9.24 29.68
N CYS A 44 10.53 -9.82 29.50
CA CYS A 44 11.51 -9.40 28.51
C CYS A 44 11.99 -10.63 27.73
N ASN A 45 11.92 -10.53 26.41
CA ASN A 45 12.41 -11.56 25.50
C ASN A 45 13.51 -10.96 24.63
N LEU A 46 14.67 -11.57 24.63
CA LEU A 46 15.70 -11.26 23.64
C LEU A 46 15.47 -12.15 22.42
N ILE A 47 15.28 -11.52 21.28
CA ILE A 47 15.09 -12.18 20.01
C ILE A 47 16.37 -12.04 19.21
N SER A 48 17.05 -13.15 18.95
CA SER A 48 18.21 -13.21 18.06
C SER A 48 17.81 -13.98 16.80
N GLY A 49 18.04 -13.38 15.67
CA GLY A 49 17.74 -13.96 14.37
C GLY A 49 18.93 -13.77 13.42
N PRO A 50 18.79 -14.22 12.16
CA PRO A 50 19.87 -14.13 11.18
C PRO A 50 20.32 -12.68 10.90
N ARG A 51 19.57 -11.69 11.31
CA ARG A 51 19.84 -10.30 10.99
C ARG A 51 20.02 -9.34 12.18
N ALA A 52 19.58 -9.65 13.38
CA ALA A 52 19.85 -8.81 14.55
C ALA A 52 19.19 -9.29 15.83
N GLY A 53 19.49 -8.61 16.93
CA GLY A 53 18.75 -8.70 18.17
C GLY A 53 17.58 -7.74 18.22
N ALA A 54 16.44 -8.21 18.66
CA ALA A 54 15.32 -7.37 19.08
C ALA A 54 15.00 -7.69 20.54
N LEU A 55 14.58 -6.67 21.28
CA LEU A 55 14.11 -6.81 22.65
C LEU A 55 12.60 -6.63 22.66
N GLU A 56 11.89 -7.65 23.10
CA GLU A 56 10.45 -7.56 23.34
C GLU A 56 10.20 -7.39 24.84
N LEU A 57 9.53 -6.32 25.19
CA LEU A 57 9.17 -5.97 26.55
C LEU A 57 7.66 -6.02 26.70
N LEU A 58 7.17 -6.86 27.62
CA LEU A 58 5.80 -6.76 28.10
C LEU A 58 5.78 -5.69 29.19
N VAL A 59 5.42 -4.50 28.82
CA VAL A 59 5.27 -3.34 29.69
C VAL A 59 3.78 -3.11 29.83
N GLY A 60 3.26 -2.99 31.06
CA GLY A 60 1.83 -2.84 31.32
C GLY A 60 1.11 -1.77 30.49
N LEU A 61 -0.01 -1.24 30.95
CA LEU A 61 -0.90 -0.31 30.21
C LEU A 61 -0.22 0.92 29.61
N GLU A 62 1.00 1.26 30.04
CA GLU A 62 1.75 2.46 29.60
C GLU A 62 2.63 2.22 28.34
N ALA A 63 2.68 0.99 27.84
CA ALA A 63 3.51 0.62 26.67
C ALA A 63 3.25 1.52 25.44
N GLY A 64 2.00 1.90 25.21
CA GLY A 64 1.62 2.79 24.11
C GLY A 64 2.23 4.19 24.24
N LYS A 65 2.31 4.76 25.43
CA LYS A 65 2.92 6.07 25.69
C LYS A 65 4.42 6.01 25.49
N ILE A 66 5.07 4.95 26.01
CA ILE A 66 6.51 4.74 25.85
C ILE A 66 6.85 4.62 24.36
N ARG A 67 6.09 3.81 23.60
CA ARG A 67 6.25 3.70 22.16
C ARG A 67 6.15 5.07 21.46
N GLN A 68 5.12 5.87 21.77
CA GLN A 68 4.92 7.18 21.15
C GLN A 68 6.10 8.13 21.42
N LYS A 69 6.65 8.11 22.62
CA LYS A 69 7.79 8.94 22.98
C LYS A 69 9.09 8.50 22.31
N LEU A 70 9.32 7.20 22.20
CA LEU A 70 10.47 6.67 21.48
C LEU A 70 10.39 6.99 19.98
N ALA A 71 9.23 6.75 19.37
CA ALA A 71 9.00 7.04 17.96
C ALA A 71 9.09 8.53 17.62
N ALA A 72 8.65 9.43 18.53
CA ALA A 72 8.71 10.87 18.32
C ALA A 72 10.16 11.43 18.24
N ASN A 73 11.12 10.71 18.80
CA ASN A 73 12.53 11.09 18.83
C ASN A 73 13.41 10.16 17.97
N ASP A 74 12.82 9.42 17.03
CA ASP A 74 13.55 8.42 16.21
C ASP A 74 14.43 7.48 17.05
N CYS A 75 13.95 7.14 18.25
CA CYS A 75 14.70 6.34 19.24
C CYS A 75 16.07 6.93 19.65
N ALA A 76 16.32 8.21 19.41
CA ALA A 76 17.59 8.86 19.79
C ALA A 76 17.88 8.74 21.30
N ILE A 77 16.83 8.75 22.13
CA ILE A 77 16.95 8.54 23.57
C ILE A 77 17.46 7.12 23.86
N LEU A 78 17.00 6.11 23.12
CA LEU A 78 17.48 4.74 23.27
C LEU A 78 18.98 4.63 22.97
N ARG A 79 19.44 5.25 21.89
CA ARG A 79 20.86 5.30 21.52
C ARG A 79 21.74 5.96 22.58
N ARG A 80 21.24 7.00 23.25
CA ARG A 80 22.00 7.71 24.29
C ARG A 80 22.03 6.96 25.62
N ALA A 81 20.97 6.24 25.92
CA ALA A 81 20.81 5.61 27.22
C ALA A 81 21.40 4.19 27.27
N ILE A 82 21.50 3.52 26.14
CA ILE A 82 21.98 2.13 26.04
C ILE A 82 23.21 2.11 25.16
N THR A 83 24.31 1.63 25.74
CA THR A 83 25.59 1.48 25.04
C THR A 83 25.67 0.22 24.17
N TRP A 84 24.58 -0.09 23.49
CA TRP A 84 24.58 -1.17 22.52
C TRP A 84 25.23 -0.72 21.22
N ASP A 85 25.93 -1.64 20.61
CA ASP A 85 26.44 -1.44 19.27
C ASP A 85 25.30 -1.65 18.26
N PHE A 86 24.56 -0.57 18.02
CA PHE A 86 23.50 -0.56 17.02
C PHE A 86 24.15 -0.49 15.64
N THR A 87 23.97 -1.53 14.85
CA THR A 87 24.42 -1.58 13.44
C THR A 87 23.49 -0.83 12.49
N GLY A 88 22.35 -0.35 12.96
CA GLY A 88 21.38 0.44 12.23
C GLY A 88 20.56 1.33 13.16
N ASP A 89 19.55 2.01 12.62
CA ASP A 89 18.68 2.87 13.42
C ASP A 89 17.73 2.03 14.27
N PRO A 90 17.74 2.19 15.62
CA PRO A 90 16.85 1.46 16.49
C PRO A 90 15.39 1.89 16.25
N GLN A 91 14.49 0.95 16.35
CA GLN A 91 13.05 1.17 16.19
C GLN A 91 12.26 0.71 17.40
N ALA A 92 11.11 1.35 17.65
CA ALA A 92 10.19 0.96 18.71
C ALA A 92 8.76 0.85 18.16
N TYR A 93 8.15 -0.31 18.26
CA TYR A 93 6.77 -0.54 17.81
C TYR A 93 6.05 -1.60 18.63
N MET A 94 4.72 -1.68 18.50
CA MET A 94 3.93 -2.72 19.19
C MET A 94 3.87 -3.98 18.33
N HIS A 95 4.18 -5.11 18.97
CA HIS A 95 3.97 -6.44 18.41
C HIS A 95 3.02 -7.21 19.35
N GLY A 96 1.75 -7.29 18.98
CA GLY A 96 0.72 -7.77 19.90
C GLY A 96 0.67 -6.89 21.15
N ARG A 97 0.86 -7.50 22.31
CA ARG A 97 0.92 -6.81 23.61
C ARG A 97 2.32 -6.38 24.05
N TYR A 98 3.35 -6.70 23.24
CA TYR A 98 4.73 -6.36 23.55
C TYR A 98 5.13 -5.02 22.93
N LEU A 99 5.91 -4.25 23.68
CA LEU A 99 6.71 -3.18 23.12
C LEU A 99 8.00 -3.81 22.59
N ARG A 100 8.20 -3.73 21.27
CA ARG A 100 9.40 -4.23 20.62
C ARG A 100 10.38 -3.09 20.38
N LEU A 101 11.58 -3.28 20.90
CA LEU A 101 12.74 -2.43 20.63
C LEU A 101 13.67 -3.22 19.71
N GLU A 102 13.75 -2.82 18.47
CA GLU A 102 14.55 -3.49 17.46
C GLU A 102 15.85 -2.72 17.26
N ALA A 103 16.98 -3.38 17.47
CA ALA A 103 18.27 -2.86 17.08
C ALA A 103 18.50 -3.10 15.59
N GLY A 104 19.35 -2.30 14.95
CA GLY A 104 19.65 -2.46 13.54
C GLY A 104 20.38 -3.76 13.24
N TRP A 105 20.35 -4.12 11.98
CA TRP A 105 20.89 -5.36 11.44
C TRP A 105 22.39 -5.28 11.23
N SER A 106 23.11 -6.37 11.45
CA SER A 106 24.52 -6.45 11.06
C SER A 106 24.62 -6.59 9.53
N GLU A 107 25.51 -5.83 8.92
CA GLU A 107 25.70 -5.80 7.45
C GLU A 107 25.94 -7.20 6.84
N GLY A 108 26.70 -8.08 7.54
CA GLY A 108 27.02 -9.43 7.05
C GLY A 108 25.86 -10.42 6.94
N LEU A 109 24.66 -10.05 7.42
CA LEU A 109 23.48 -10.93 7.37
C LEU A 109 22.45 -10.51 6.30
N SER A 110 22.65 -9.33 5.69
CA SER A 110 21.79 -8.85 4.58
C SER A 110 22.07 -9.56 3.26
N GLU A 111 23.21 -10.25 3.13
CA GLU A 111 23.67 -10.83 1.86
C GLU A 111 23.00 -12.18 1.48
N SER A 112 22.39 -12.88 2.40
CA SER A 112 21.74 -14.16 2.06
C SER A 112 20.37 -13.96 1.47
N LYS A 113 20.25 -14.02 0.14
CA LYS A 113 18.96 -14.13 -0.55
C LYS A 113 18.25 -15.41 -0.07
N ILE A 114 17.12 -15.22 0.60
CA ILE A 114 16.25 -16.34 0.99
C ILE A 114 15.41 -16.68 -0.22
N ARG A 115 15.68 -17.80 -0.89
CA ARG A 115 14.86 -18.22 -2.02
C ARG A 115 13.54 -18.82 -1.54
N LEU A 116 12.46 -18.60 -2.30
CA LEU A 116 11.16 -19.19 -2.02
C LEU A 116 11.27 -20.73 -1.97
N SER A 117 12.11 -21.34 -2.83
CA SER A 117 12.39 -22.78 -2.85
C SER A 117 12.96 -23.34 -1.54
N ASP A 118 13.65 -22.51 -0.75
CA ASP A 118 14.31 -22.90 0.49
C ASP A 118 13.35 -22.87 1.69
N ILE A 119 12.11 -22.44 1.46
CA ILE A 119 11.07 -22.39 2.47
C ILE A 119 10.07 -23.51 2.25
N SER A 120 10.09 -24.49 3.14
CA SER A 120 9.30 -25.73 3.00
C SER A 120 7.79 -25.55 3.28
N HIS A 121 7.36 -24.37 3.71
CA HIS A 121 5.95 -24.13 4.05
C HIS A 121 5.20 -23.54 2.87
N LYS A 122 4.05 -24.16 2.51
CA LYS A 122 3.12 -23.65 1.48
C LYS A 122 1.76 -23.39 2.13
N PRO A 123 1.12 -22.25 1.86
CA PRO A 123 -0.26 -22.03 2.27
C PRO A 123 -1.21 -22.97 1.54
N ASP A 124 -2.09 -23.65 2.25
CA ASP A 124 -2.94 -24.72 1.67
C ASP A 124 -4.26 -24.21 1.08
N ASP A 125 -4.77 -23.05 1.57
CA ASP A 125 -6.11 -22.57 1.27
C ASP A 125 -6.18 -21.51 0.15
N GLY A 126 -5.05 -21.20 -0.49
CA GLY A 126 -4.94 -20.19 -1.53
C GLY A 126 -5.19 -18.75 -1.07
N SER A 127 -5.31 -18.50 0.22
CA SER A 127 -5.46 -17.14 0.75
C SER A 127 -4.12 -16.46 1.05
N GLY A 128 -3.10 -17.26 1.34
CA GLY A 128 -1.82 -16.78 1.82
C GLY A 128 -0.67 -16.97 0.84
N TRP A 129 0.42 -16.29 1.14
CA TRP A 129 1.70 -16.52 0.48
C TRP A 129 2.85 -16.42 1.48
N VAL A 130 3.91 -17.14 1.27
CA VAL A 130 5.13 -17.03 2.04
C VAL A 130 5.80 -15.71 1.69
N ALA A 131 5.71 -14.71 2.56
CA ALA A 131 6.38 -13.43 2.33
C ALA A 131 7.89 -13.51 2.53
N GLY A 132 8.36 -14.36 3.44
CA GLY A 132 9.77 -14.52 3.75
C GLY A 132 9.98 -15.06 5.16
N ARG A 133 11.13 -14.76 5.73
CA ARG A 133 11.48 -15.15 7.11
C ARG A 133 11.66 -13.93 7.99
N SER A 134 11.12 -14.00 9.19
CA SER A 134 11.37 -13.00 10.23
C SER A 134 12.80 -13.11 10.77
N GLU A 135 13.19 -12.15 11.59
CA GLU A 135 14.48 -12.15 12.30
C GLU A 135 14.66 -13.37 13.23
N THR A 136 13.59 -14.03 13.63
CA THR A 136 13.64 -15.26 14.41
C THR A 136 13.71 -16.53 13.55
N GLY A 137 13.77 -16.37 12.22
CA GLY A 137 13.77 -17.48 11.27
C GLY A 137 12.38 -18.06 11.00
N ASN A 138 11.32 -17.53 11.63
CA ASN A 138 9.95 -17.99 11.39
C ASN A 138 9.48 -17.58 9.98
N THR A 139 8.80 -18.49 9.31
CA THR A 139 8.13 -18.19 8.06
C THR A 139 6.93 -17.29 8.31
N ILE A 140 6.86 -16.16 7.59
CA ILE A 140 5.76 -15.22 7.70
C ILE A 140 4.86 -15.35 6.49
N ILE A 141 3.56 -15.57 6.75
CA ILE A 141 2.53 -15.81 5.75
C ILE A 141 1.40 -14.80 5.95
N PRO A 142 1.37 -13.71 5.19
CA PRO A 142 0.18 -12.87 5.11
C PRO A 142 -0.96 -13.61 4.40
N HIS A 143 -2.19 -13.31 4.80
CA HIS A 143 -3.39 -13.94 4.26
C HIS A 143 -4.42 -12.92 3.81
N LEU A 144 -5.03 -13.16 2.65
CA LEU A 144 -6.23 -12.49 2.16
C LEU A 144 -7.45 -13.10 2.86
N ASN A 145 -7.87 -12.50 3.97
CA ASN A 145 -8.95 -12.99 4.80
C ASN A 145 -9.80 -11.83 5.36
N ASP A 146 -10.73 -12.13 6.25
CA ASP A 146 -11.63 -11.12 6.83
C ASP A 146 -10.93 -10.02 7.62
N LYS A 147 -9.75 -10.29 8.18
CA LYS A 147 -8.98 -9.30 8.94
C LYS A 147 -8.08 -8.45 8.06
N THR A 148 -7.58 -9.03 6.98
CA THR A 148 -6.70 -8.40 6.00
C THR A 148 -7.19 -8.70 4.58
N PRO A 149 -8.35 -8.15 4.19
CA PRO A 149 -8.93 -8.45 2.88
C PRO A 149 -8.13 -7.85 1.72
N HIS A 150 -7.38 -6.79 1.97
CA HIS A 150 -6.62 -6.07 0.96
C HIS A 150 -5.25 -5.68 1.51
N PHE A 151 -4.25 -5.64 0.64
CA PHE A 151 -2.88 -5.29 0.98
C PHE A 151 -2.37 -4.10 0.17
N LEU A 152 -1.59 -3.27 0.84
CA LEU A 152 -0.72 -2.28 0.24
C LEU A 152 0.71 -2.81 0.23
N LEU A 153 1.35 -2.77 -0.93
CA LEU A 153 2.80 -2.97 -1.07
C LEU A 153 3.43 -1.61 -1.40
N ALA A 154 4.27 -1.11 -0.52
CA ALA A 154 4.92 0.18 -0.71
C ALA A 154 6.43 0.04 -0.65
N GLY A 155 7.14 0.65 -1.58
CA GLY A 155 8.60 0.62 -1.60
C GLY A 155 9.19 1.37 -2.78
N THR A 156 10.29 2.07 -2.57
CA THR A 156 11.03 2.78 -3.62
C THR A 156 11.67 1.82 -4.62
N THR A 157 12.18 2.39 -5.69
CA THR A 157 12.98 1.63 -6.68
C THR A 157 14.16 0.94 -5.98
N GLY A 158 14.39 -0.33 -6.27
CA GLY A 158 15.45 -1.13 -5.64
C GLY A 158 15.12 -1.68 -4.25
N ALA A 159 14.00 -1.29 -3.63
CA ALA A 159 13.60 -1.82 -2.32
C ALA A 159 13.16 -3.30 -2.35
N GLY A 160 12.89 -3.86 -3.53
CA GLY A 160 12.39 -5.22 -3.71
C GLY A 160 10.88 -5.33 -3.89
N LYS A 161 10.16 -4.21 -4.15
CA LYS A 161 8.70 -4.18 -4.34
C LYS A 161 8.22 -5.15 -5.42
N SER A 162 8.82 -5.11 -6.61
CA SER A 162 8.41 -5.97 -7.72
C SER A 162 8.63 -7.45 -7.38
N VAL A 163 9.75 -7.80 -6.75
CA VAL A 163 10.03 -9.19 -6.30
C VAL A 163 9.00 -9.63 -5.25
N ALA A 164 8.66 -8.78 -4.28
CA ALA A 164 7.65 -9.10 -3.27
C ALA A 164 6.25 -9.28 -3.89
N LEU A 165 5.91 -8.48 -4.89
CA LEU A 165 4.64 -8.58 -5.61
C LEU A 165 4.61 -9.86 -6.46
N GLN A 166 5.67 -10.14 -7.24
CA GLN A 166 5.81 -11.37 -8.03
C GLN A 166 5.75 -12.62 -7.16
N ASN A 167 6.43 -12.59 -6.00
CA ASN A 167 6.38 -13.69 -5.03
C ASN A 167 4.95 -13.99 -4.57
N ALA A 168 4.15 -12.96 -4.26
CA ALA A 168 2.75 -13.14 -3.89
C ALA A 168 1.92 -13.71 -5.05
N ILE A 169 2.07 -13.16 -6.26
CA ILE A 169 1.30 -13.55 -7.44
C ILE A 169 1.59 -15.03 -7.81
N ILE A 170 2.85 -15.42 -7.86
CA ILE A 170 3.27 -16.79 -8.21
C ILE A 170 2.59 -17.80 -7.29
N GLN A 171 2.59 -17.56 -5.98
CA GLN A 171 2.01 -18.47 -5.02
C GLN A 171 0.48 -18.48 -5.06
N LEU A 172 -0.14 -17.29 -5.12
CA LEU A 172 -1.58 -17.17 -5.17
C LEU A 172 -2.17 -17.75 -6.48
N SER A 173 -1.47 -17.59 -7.60
CA SER A 173 -1.88 -18.12 -8.91
C SER A 173 -1.80 -19.65 -8.99
N ALA A 174 -0.94 -20.28 -8.22
CA ALA A 174 -0.82 -21.72 -8.18
C ALA A 174 -2.09 -22.43 -7.64
N HIS A 175 -2.88 -21.73 -6.81
CA HIS A 175 -4.11 -22.29 -6.28
C HIS A 175 -5.23 -22.29 -7.35
N LYS A 176 -5.81 -23.48 -7.59
CA LYS A 176 -6.73 -23.72 -8.74
C LYS A 176 -8.00 -22.88 -8.76
N GLU A 177 -8.46 -22.40 -7.59
CA GLU A 177 -9.69 -21.65 -7.45
C GLU A 177 -9.48 -20.14 -7.48
N ASN A 178 -8.23 -19.68 -7.45
CA ASN A 178 -7.93 -18.27 -7.52
C ASN A 178 -7.98 -17.78 -8.98
N ARG A 179 -8.59 -16.61 -9.17
CA ARG A 179 -8.59 -15.84 -10.41
C ARG A 179 -7.82 -14.55 -10.19
N ILE A 180 -6.81 -14.32 -11.02
CA ILE A 180 -5.87 -13.21 -10.88
C ILE A 180 -6.14 -12.19 -11.99
N VAL A 181 -6.32 -10.94 -11.62
CA VAL A 181 -6.42 -9.78 -12.52
C VAL A 181 -5.14 -8.98 -12.38
N LEU A 182 -4.41 -8.80 -13.46
CA LEU A 182 -3.16 -8.03 -13.47
C LEU A 182 -3.39 -6.65 -14.07
N ILE A 183 -3.05 -5.61 -13.33
CA ILE A 183 -3.10 -4.21 -13.77
C ILE A 183 -1.73 -3.58 -13.46
N ASP A 184 -1.10 -3.01 -14.49
CA ASP A 184 0.20 -2.35 -14.37
C ASP A 184 0.11 -0.93 -14.92
N GLY A 185 0.04 0.05 -14.02
CA GLY A 185 -0.06 1.46 -14.38
C GLY A 185 1.17 2.02 -15.09
N LYS A 186 2.26 1.25 -15.15
CA LYS A 186 3.53 1.65 -15.77
C LYS A 186 3.86 0.80 -17.00
N LEU A 187 2.91 0.68 -17.91
CA LEU A 187 3.05 0.04 -19.23
C LEU A 187 3.47 -1.44 -19.22
N GLY A 188 3.25 -2.16 -18.13
CA GLY A 188 3.42 -3.61 -18.08
C GLY A 188 4.82 -4.12 -17.76
N GLU A 189 5.75 -3.25 -17.40
CA GLU A 189 7.15 -3.65 -17.12
C GLU A 189 7.24 -4.72 -16.01
N SER A 190 6.40 -4.62 -14.98
CA SER A 190 6.48 -5.48 -13.79
C SER A 190 5.63 -6.74 -13.90
N LEU A 191 4.42 -6.65 -14.47
CA LEU A 191 3.41 -7.71 -14.37
C LEU A 191 3.17 -8.49 -15.66
N LYS A 192 3.48 -7.92 -16.83
CA LYS A 192 3.30 -8.59 -18.13
C LYS A 192 4.00 -9.95 -18.23
N PRO A 193 5.21 -10.16 -17.66
CA PRO A 193 5.84 -11.50 -17.65
C PRO A 193 5.03 -12.58 -16.92
N LEU A 194 4.08 -12.17 -16.06
CA LEU A 194 3.25 -13.07 -15.23
C LEU A 194 1.91 -13.44 -15.87
N GLU A 195 1.57 -12.90 -17.03
CA GLU A 195 0.29 -13.17 -17.73
C GLU A 195 0.02 -14.64 -17.99
N ARG A 196 1.07 -15.44 -18.14
CA ARG A 196 0.96 -16.88 -18.43
C ARG A 196 0.80 -17.75 -17.20
N LEU A 197 0.82 -17.17 -16.00
CA LEU A 197 0.62 -17.94 -14.77
C LEU A 197 -0.82 -18.53 -14.73
N PRO A 198 -0.98 -19.69 -14.09
CA PRO A 198 -2.31 -20.28 -13.94
C PRO A 198 -3.23 -19.34 -13.15
N GLY A 199 -4.51 -19.33 -13.51
CA GLY A 199 -5.50 -18.49 -12.82
C GLY A 199 -5.51 -17.02 -13.24
N VAL A 200 -4.57 -16.56 -14.05
CA VAL A 200 -4.67 -15.23 -14.67
C VAL A 200 -5.80 -15.25 -15.71
N VAL A 201 -6.75 -14.31 -15.59
CA VAL A 201 -8.00 -14.37 -16.34
C VAL A 201 -8.00 -13.64 -17.67
N GLY A 202 -7.01 -12.79 -17.91
CA GLY A 202 -6.87 -12.02 -19.15
C GLY A 202 -5.50 -11.37 -19.25
N PRO A 203 -5.22 -10.61 -20.31
CA PRO A 203 -3.97 -9.90 -20.47
C PRO A 203 -3.76 -8.89 -19.33
N CYS A 204 -2.51 -8.53 -19.06
CA CYS A 204 -2.21 -7.44 -18.13
C CYS A 204 -2.77 -6.13 -18.69
N ALA A 205 -3.67 -5.49 -17.95
CA ALA A 205 -4.22 -4.20 -18.34
C ALA A 205 -3.16 -3.12 -18.12
N VAL A 206 -2.75 -2.45 -19.18
CA VAL A 206 -1.64 -1.49 -19.16
C VAL A 206 -2.03 -0.08 -19.58
N ASP A 207 -3.06 0.05 -20.39
CA ASP A 207 -3.62 1.36 -20.77
C ASP A 207 -4.90 1.68 -19.99
N LEU A 208 -5.29 2.94 -19.99
CA LEU A 208 -6.42 3.40 -19.19
C LEU A 208 -7.77 2.74 -19.57
N PRO A 209 -8.12 2.52 -20.85
CA PRO A 209 -9.32 1.75 -21.23
C PRO A 209 -9.30 0.33 -20.69
N GLU A 210 -8.20 -0.40 -20.84
CA GLU A 210 -8.05 -1.77 -20.33
C GLU A 210 -8.13 -1.83 -18.80
N ILE A 211 -7.46 -0.90 -18.11
CA ILE A 211 -7.50 -0.77 -16.65
C ILE A 211 -8.94 -0.56 -16.17
N ARG A 212 -9.67 0.36 -16.81
CA ARG A 212 -11.09 0.59 -16.49
C ARG A 212 -11.94 -0.68 -16.73
N ASN A 213 -11.73 -1.38 -17.85
CA ASN A 213 -12.48 -2.58 -18.17
C ASN A 213 -12.15 -3.75 -17.23
N ALA A 214 -10.89 -3.94 -16.85
CA ALA A 214 -10.49 -4.94 -15.86
C ALA A 214 -11.14 -4.68 -14.48
N LEU A 215 -11.17 -3.42 -14.04
CA LEU A 215 -11.82 -3.02 -12.79
C LEU A 215 -13.35 -3.15 -12.86
N LYS A 216 -13.96 -2.80 -13.99
CA LYS A 216 -15.40 -3.00 -14.21
C LYS A 216 -15.73 -4.48 -14.14
N TRP A 217 -14.96 -5.33 -14.81
CA TRP A 217 -15.13 -6.79 -14.76
C TRP A 217 -15.04 -7.34 -13.33
N ALA A 218 -14.02 -6.97 -12.56
CA ALA A 218 -13.89 -7.41 -11.18
C ALA A 218 -15.06 -6.93 -10.30
N THR A 219 -15.58 -5.74 -10.59
CA THR A 219 -16.77 -5.19 -9.91
C THR A 219 -18.05 -5.95 -10.29
N ALA A 220 -18.24 -6.25 -11.57
CA ALA A 220 -19.39 -7.04 -12.06
C ALA A 220 -19.41 -8.44 -11.43
N GLU A 221 -18.26 -9.11 -11.40
CA GLU A 221 -18.12 -10.41 -10.74
C GLU A 221 -18.43 -10.34 -9.23
N MET A 222 -18.00 -9.28 -8.55
CA MET A 222 -18.33 -9.06 -7.14
C MET A 222 -19.85 -8.94 -6.94
N ILE A 223 -20.54 -8.20 -7.80
CA ILE A 223 -21.99 -8.00 -7.76
C ILE A 223 -22.73 -9.30 -8.10
N ASP A 224 -22.28 -10.01 -9.12
CA ASP A 224 -22.86 -11.29 -9.52
C ASP A 224 -22.75 -12.32 -8.39
N ARG A 225 -21.60 -12.43 -7.75
CA ARG A 225 -21.43 -13.25 -6.54
C ARG A 225 -22.40 -12.85 -5.42
N GLN A 226 -22.66 -11.56 -5.26
CA GLN A 226 -23.66 -11.08 -4.30
C GLN A 226 -25.08 -11.54 -4.66
N ARG A 227 -25.46 -11.42 -5.91
CA ARG A 227 -26.80 -11.84 -6.39
C ARG A 227 -27.01 -13.34 -6.27
N ARG A 228 -25.98 -14.12 -6.60
CA ARG A 228 -26.05 -15.60 -6.52
C ARG A 228 -25.82 -16.16 -5.11
N GLY A 229 -25.36 -15.36 -4.16
CA GLY A 229 -25.02 -15.84 -2.81
C GLY A 229 -23.82 -16.78 -2.76
N VAL A 230 -22.93 -16.77 -3.77
CA VAL A 230 -21.77 -17.65 -3.87
C VAL A 230 -20.45 -16.91 -3.55
N THR A 231 -19.50 -17.67 -3.01
CA THR A 231 -18.17 -17.15 -2.65
C THR A 231 -17.06 -18.12 -3.06
N ASP A 232 -17.26 -18.87 -4.16
CA ASP A 232 -16.31 -19.86 -4.61
C ASP A 232 -15.06 -19.22 -5.18
N GLY A 233 -13.89 -19.69 -4.70
CA GLY A 233 -12.60 -19.17 -5.09
C GLY A 233 -12.40 -17.69 -4.70
N ARG A 234 -11.24 -17.15 -5.02
CA ARG A 234 -10.92 -15.72 -4.83
C ARG A 234 -10.71 -15.02 -6.17
N ILE A 235 -11.11 -13.77 -6.25
CA ILE A 235 -10.63 -12.84 -7.27
C ILE A 235 -9.60 -11.96 -6.61
N ILE A 236 -8.40 -11.95 -7.15
CA ILE A 236 -7.28 -11.18 -6.61
C ILE A 236 -6.87 -10.17 -7.65
N LEU A 237 -7.24 -8.93 -7.40
CA LEU A 237 -6.85 -7.78 -8.20
C LEU A 237 -5.45 -7.36 -7.78
N VAL A 238 -4.49 -7.45 -8.68
CA VAL A 238 -3.13 -6.96 -8.49
C VAL A 238 -2.98 -5.69 -9.29
N TYR A 239 -2.70 -4.58 -8.61
CA TYR A 239 -2.56 -3.28 -9.24
C TYR A 239 -1.21 -2.67 -8.85
N ASP A 240 -0.25 -2.69 -9.78
CA ASP A 240 1.04 -2.03 -9.60
C ASP A 240 0.98 -0.58 -10.09
N GLU A 241 1.68 0.31 -9.40
CA GLU A 241 1.81 1.75 -9.65
C GLU A 241 0.46 2.48 -9.74
N ILE A 242 -0.38 2.27 -8.71
CA ILE A 242 -1.73 2.87 -8.64
C ILE A 242 -1.73 4.40 -8.78
N GLN A 243 -0.66 5.08 -8.39
CA GLN A 243 -0.57 6.55 -8.44
C GLN A 243 -0.67 7.10 -9.86
N GLU A 244 -0.33 6.31 -10.88
CA GLU A 244 -0.39 6.74 -12.28
C GLU A 244 -1.82 7.06 -12.74
N GLN A 245 -2.83 6.42 -12.11
CA GLN A 245 -4.24 6.65 -12.42
C GLN A 245 -5.01 7.23 -11.23
N ALA A 246 -4.32 7.81 -10.25
CA ALA A 246 -4.95 8.37 -9.05
C ALA A 246 -5.94 9.52 -9.33
N ASP A 247 -5.76 10.22 -10.44
CA ASP A 247 -6.65 11.31 -10.88
C ASP A 247 -7.84 10.81 -11.72
N ASP A 248 -7.85 9.53 -12.13
CA ASP A 248 -8.98 8.97 -12.88
C ASP A 248 -10.15 8.63 -11.96
N SER A 249 -11.27 9.31 -12.16
CA SER A 249 -12.46 9.19 -11.31
C SER A 249 -13.13 7.82 -11.41
N VAL A 250 -13.08 7.16 -12.58
CA VAL A 250 -13.65 5.83 -12.80
C VAL A 250 -12.80 4.79 -12.08
N VAL A 251 -11.47 4.82 -12.28
CA VAL A 251 -10.53 3.91 -11.63
C VAL A 251 -10.66 4.02 -10.10
N THR A 252 -10.60 5.23 -9.57
CA THR A 252 -10.67 5.47 -8.12
C THR A 252 -12.02 5.06 -7.52
N SER A 253 -13.14 5.31 -8.23
CA SER A 253 -14.47 4.89 -7.80
C SER A 253 -14.62 3.37 -7.76
N LEU A 254 -14.20 2.67 -8.82
CA LEU A 254 -14.26 1.20 -8.89
C LEU A 254 -13.38 0.55 -7.83
N LEU A 255 -12.14 1.03 -7.67
CA LEU A 255 -11.23 0.50 -6.66
C LEU A 255 -11.74 0.73 -5.23
N ARG A 256 -12.31 1.90 -4.96
CA ARG A 256 -13.00 2.20 -3.70
C ARG A 256 -14.12 1.21 -3.44
N ARG A 257 -14.93 0.91 -4.45
CA ARG A 257 -16.04 -0.03 -4.31
C ARG A 257 -15.55 -1.46 -4.04
N ILE A 258 -14.54 -1.93 -4.79
CA ILE A 258 -13.92 -3.24 -4.58
C ILE A 258 -13.34 -3.33 -3.16
N THR A 259 -12.60 -2.33 -2.71
CA THR A 259 -11.98 -2.36 -1.38
C THR A 259 -12.99 -2.22 -0.23
N ALA A 260 -14.13 -1.57 -0.45
CA ALA A 260 -15.18 -1.42 0.54
C ALA A 260 -16.09 -2.67 0.66
N GLN A 261 -16.36 -3.36 -0.45
CA GLN A 261 -17.38 -4.42 -0.52
C GLN A 261 -16.81 -5.82 -0.85
N GLY A 262 -15.59 -5.89 -1.35
CA GLY A 262 -14.99 -7.14 -1.88
C GLY A 262 -14.79 -8.23 -0.82
N ARG A 263 -14.52 -7.86 0.42
CA ARG A 263 -14.23 -8.81 1.52
C ARG A 263 -15.24 -9.96 1.60
N SER A 264 -16.52 -9.66 1.72
CA SER A 264 -17.59 -10.66 1.87
C SER A 264 -17.84 -11.50 0.61
N ARG A 265 -17.25 -11.11 -0.53
CA ARG A 265 -17.38 -11.78 -1.84
C ARG A 265 -16.08 -12.40 -2.31
N ARG A 266 -15.07 -12.44 -1.44
CA ARG A 266 -13.71 -12.94 -1.73
C ARG A 266 -13.09 -12.26 -2.95
N VAL A 267 -13.34 -10.96 -3.09
CA VAL A 267 -12.64 -10.10 -4.06
C VAL A 267 -11.63 -9.27 -3.27
N HIS A 268 -10.37 -9.48 -3.55
CA HIS A 268 -9.25 -8.93 -2.80
C HIS A 268 -8.40 -8.04 -3.71
N ALA A 269 -7.71 -7.08 -3.11
CA ALA A 269 -6.78 -6.21 -3.83
C ALA A 269 -5.39 -6.25 -3.21
N LEU A 270 -4.38 -6.47 -4.06
CA LEU A 270 -2.97 -6.23 -3.78
C LEU A 270 -2.57 -4.98 -4.57
N VAL A 271 -2.46 -3.86 -3.89
CA VAL A 271 -2.18 -2.56 -4.51
C VAL A 271 -0.75 -2.17 -4.21
N ALA A 272 0.02 -1.81 -5.24
CA ALA A 272 1.41 -1.44 -5.08
C ALA A 272 1.71 -0.02 -5.55
N THR A 273 2.68 0.64 -4.91
CA THR A 273 3.12 1.99 -5.24
C THR A 273 4.59 2.21 -4.87
N GLN A 274 5.31 2.95 -5.70
CA GLN A 274 6.66 3.43 -5.37
C GLN A 274 6.62 4.73 -4.55
N HIS A 275 5.53 5.49 -4.66
CA HIS A 275 5.37 6.79 -4.01
C HIS A 275 4.17 6.79 -3.04
N PRO A 276 4.30 6.18 -1.85
CA PRO A 276 3.20 6.12 -0.89
C PRO A 276 2.93 7.51 -0.30
N SER A 277 2.11 8.29 -1.00
CA SER A 277 1.57 9.56 -0.55
C SER A 277 0.08 9.43 -0.20
N VAL A 278 -0.48 10.45 0.43
CA VAL A 278 -1.93 10.46 0.75
C VAL A 278 -2.77 10.48 -0.53
N ASP A 279 -2.27 11.16 -1.56
CA ASP A 279 -2.98 11.38 -2.82
C ASP A 279 -2.76 10.24 -3.83
N ALA A 280 -1.76 9.35 -3.60
CA ALA A 280 -1.44 8.24 -4.51
C ALA A 280 -2.61 7.26 -4.75
N PHE A 281 -3.58 7.24 -3.85
CA PHE A 281 -4.72 6.33 -3.91
C PHE A 281 -5.99 6.98 -4.46
N GLY A 282 -5.93 8.25 -4.88
CA GLY A 282 -7.08 9.04 -5.32
C GLY A 282 -8.16 9.26 -4.24
N ASP A 283 -8.30 8.32 -3.29
CA ASP A 283 -9.31 8.36 -2.23
C ASP A 283 -8.76 7.88 -0.87
N LYS A 284 -9.11 8.60 0.19
CA LYS A 284 -8.74 8.26 1.58
C LYS A 284 -9.41 6.97 2.08
N ALA A 285 -10.61 6.63 1.58
CA ALA A 285 -11.33 5.42 1.99
C ALA A 285 -10.64 4.19 1.45
N THR A 286 -10.23 4.18 0.17
CA THR A 286 -9.43 3.12 -0.45
C THR A 286 -8.18 2.84 0.37
N ARG A 287 -7.39 3.87 0.69
CA ARG A 287 -6.19 3.70 1.53
C ARG A 287 -6.47 3.08 2.89
N ARG A 288 -7.59 3.47 3.55
CA ARG A 288 -7.98 2.92 4.86
C ARG A 288 -8.42 1.47 4.79
N ALA A 289 -8.99 1.05 3.68
CA ALA A 289 -9.43 -0.33 3.45
C ALA A 289 -8.28 -1.32 3.21
N LEU A 290 -7.10 -0.83 2.79
CA LEU A 290 -5.89 -1.63 2.64
C LEU A 290 -5.28 -1.92 4.03
N LEU A 291 -5.88 -2.86 4.77
CA LEU A 291 -5.51 -3.16 6.17
C LEU A 291 -4.19 -3.92 6.28
N GLY A 292 -3.91 -4.82 5.35
CA GLY A 292 -2.63 -5.50 5.25
C GLY A 292 -1.58 -4.58 4.61
N LYS A 293 -0.32 -4.66 5.07
CA LYS A 293 0.78 -3.89 4.51
C LYS A 293 2.01 -4.77 4.31
N VAL A 294 2.66 -4.56 3.18
CA VAL A 294 4.04 -4.95 2.93
C VAL A 294 4.81 -3.65 2.70
N ALA A 295 5.41 -3.14 3.75
CA ALA A 295 6.16 -1.89 3.70
C ALA A 295 7.64 -2.19 3.57
N LEU A 296 8.19 -1.97 2.37
CA LEU A 296 9.61 -2.02 2.07
C LEU A 296 10.24 -0.64 2.32
N LEU A 297 11.53 -0.48 2.02
CA LEU A 297 12.22 0.80 2.11
C LEU A 297 11.49 1.87 1.30
N VAL A 298 11.25 3.03 1.92
CA VAL A 298 10.59 4.19 1.30
C VAL A 298 11.36 5.48 1.59
N ASP A 299 11.08 6.52 0.80
CA ASP A 299 11.77 7.80 0.90
C ASP A 299 11.19 8.67 2.04
N GLY A 300 11.83 8.61 3.18
CA GLY A 300 11.60 9.52 4.29
C GLY A 300 10.38 9.22 5.17
N PRO A 301 10.21 10.03 6.22
CA PRO A 301 9.22 9.78 7.28
C PRO A 301 7.77 9.84 6.85
N ASP A 302 7.44 10.72 5.91
CA ASP A 302 6.05 10.92 5.48
C ASP A 302 5.57 9.75 4.61
N ALA A 303 6.40 9.30 3.67
CA ALA A 303 6.17 8.07 2.91
C ALA A 303 6.06 6.85 3.84
N SER A 304 6.93 6.75 4.84
CA SER A 304 6.87 5.71 5.86
C SER A 304 5.54 5.72 6.62
N ARG A 305 5.03 6.89 7.03
CA ARG A 305 3.72 6.98 7.71
C ARG A 305 2.56 6.45 6.88
N VAL A 306 2.61 6.65 5.57
CA VAL A 306 1.60 6.12 4.66
C VAL A 306 1.77 4.62 4.49
N ALA A 307 2.99 4.14 4.23
CA ALA A 307 3.31 2.73 4.01
C ALA A 307 2.91 1.85 5.20
N VAL A 308 3.21 2.30 6.43
CA VAL A 308 2.90 1.52 7.65
C VAL A 308 1.58 1.94 8.33
N SER A 309 0.87 2.94 7.79
CA SER A 309 -0.35 3.53 8.39
C SER A 309 -0.14 4.04 9.82
N GLY A 310 1.03 4.58 10.12
CA GLY A 310 1.37 5.08 11.46
C GLY A 310 2.73 5.74 11.54
N LYS A 311 3.10 6.19 12.73
CA LYS A 311 4.42 6.80 12.98
C LYS A 311 5.52 5.76 13.18
N SER A 312 5.16 4.52 13.43
CA SER A 312 6.07 3.40 13.73
C SER A 312 5.42 2.08 13.32
N PRO A 313 6.20 1.12 12.81
CA PRO A 313 7.65 1.19 12.59
C PRO A 313 8.03 2.18 11.47
N ARG A 314 9.31 2.44 11.29
CA ARG A 314 9.88 3.36 10.31
C ARG A 314 10.37 2.57 9.09
N ALA A 315 9.57 2.55 8.03
CA ALA A 315 9.94 1.87 6.78
C ALA A 315 11.07 2.59 6.01
N ASP A 316 11.26 3.89 6.26
CA ASP A 316 12.36 4.68 5.70
C ASP A 316 13.73 4.37 6.34
N LYS A 317 13.76 3.47 7.33
CA LYS A 317 14.97 2.99 7.99
C LYS A 317 15.27 1.51 7.69
N LEU A 318 14.55 0.92 6.75
CA LEU A 318 14.83 -0.42 6.24
C LEU A 318 16.07 -0.41 5.34
N LEU A 319 16.67 -1.58 5.13
CA LEU A 319 17.92 -1.73 4.36
C LEU A 319 17.71 -1.81 2.85
N GLY A 320 16.46 -2.03 2.40
CA GLY A 320 16.18 -2.34 1.00
C GLY A 320 16.32 -3.84 0.69
N GLU A 321 16.40 -4.21 -0.58
CA GLU A 321 16.60 -5.58 -1.06
C GLU A 321 15.68 -6.64 -0.41
N GLY A 322 14.40 -6.29 -0.23
CA GLY A 322 13.38 -7.17 0.37
C GLY A 322 13.28 -7.11 1.89
N ASP A 323 14.08 -6.28 2.59
CA ASP A 323 13.84 -5.97 3.99
C ASP A 323 12.54 -5.18 4.10
N SER A 324 11.58 -5.70 4.86
CA SER A 324 10.21 -5.20 4.88
C SER A 324 9.53 -5.39 6.22
N PHE A 325 8.49 -4.61 6.46
CA PHE A 325 7.51 -4.87 7.50
C PHE A 325 6.25 -5.47 6.90
N ILE A 326 5.85 -6.63 7.42
CA ILE A 326 4.54 -7.23 7.16
C ILE A 326 3.61 -6.86 8.30
N ILE A 327 2.60 -6.06 8.00
CA ILE A 327 1.70 -5.49 9.01
C ILE A 327 0.27 -5.95 8.75
N GLY A 328 -0.37 -6.43 9.80
CA GLY A 328 -1.79 -6.73 9.87
C GLY A 328 -2.38 -6.22 11.18
N PRO A 329 -3.69 -6.38 11.41
CA PRO A 329 -4.32 -5.97 12.67
C PRO A 329 -3.67 -6.62 13.88
N GLY A 330 -3.04 -5.79 14.73
CA GLY A 330 -2.36 -6.25 15.94
C GLY A 330 -1.03 -6.99 15.74
N GLN A 331 -0.51 -7.04 14.52
CA GLN A 331 0.74 -7.74 14.20
C GLN A 331 1.64 -6.87 13.32
N CYS A 332 2.94 -6.94 13.61
CA CYS A 332 3.96 -6.31 12.80
C CYS A 332 5.22 -7.19 12.87
N HIS A 333 5.64 -7.70 11.72
CA HIS A 333 6.83 -8.54 11.61
C HIS A 333 7.82 -7.86 10.67
N ARG A 334 9.08 -7.77 11.08
CA ARG A 334 10.15 -7.44 10.14
C ARG A 334 10.58 -8.71 9.45
N VAL A 335 10.69 -8.67 8.13
CA VAL A 335 10.82 -9.87 7.30
C VAL A 335 11.85 -9.62 6.21
N GLN A 336 12.78 -10.53 6.06
CA GLN A 336 13.52 -10.64 4.81
C GLN A 336 12.65 -11.34 3.80
N GLY A 337 12.27 -10.64 2.75
CA GLY A 337 11.41 -11.14 1.69
C GLY A 337 12.00 -12.35 0.98
N ALA A 338 11.14 -13.29 0.64
CA ALA A 338 11.54 -14.43 -0.19
C ALA A 338 11.80 -13.95 -1.61
N PHE A 339 12.97 -14.28 -2.12
CA PHE A 339 13.38 -13.98 -3.49
C PHE A 339 12.78 -15.00 -4.46
N VAL A 340 12.26 -14.50 -5.56
CA VAL A 340 11.78 -15.26 -6.70
C VAL A 340 12.44 -14.74 -7.97
N ASP A 341 12.60 -15.62 -8.95
CA ASP A 341 13.14 -15.31 -10.28
C ASP A 341 12.34 -16.01 -11.39
N ASP A 342 12.78 -15.82 -12.62
CA ASP A 342 12.12 -16.40 -13.80
C ASP A 342 12.02 -17.93 -13.75
N SER A 343 12.93 -18.60 -13.05
CA SER A 343 12.88 -20.06 -12.87
C SER A 343 11.72 -20.51 -12.00
N ASP A 344 11.32 -19.69 -11.00
CA ASP A 344 10.15 -19.94 -10.18
C ASP A 344 8.86 -19.76 -10.99
N ILE A 345 8.80 -18.73 -11.84
CA ILE A 345 7.69 -18.51 -12.77
C ILE A 345 7.55 -19.71 -13.72
N ALA A 346 8.66 -20.11 -14.36
CA ALA A 346 8.67 -21.26 -15.28
C ALA A 346 8.24 -22.56 -14.58
N ARG A 347 8.67 -22.77 -13.34
CA ARG A 347 8.28 -23.92 -12.54
C ARG A 347 6.77 -23.95 -12.29
N VAL A 348 6.16 -22.85 -11.86
CA VAL A 348 4.71 -22.77 -11.59
C VAL A 348 3.90 -22.98 -12.88
N ILE A 349 4.35 -22.41 -14.00
CA ILE A 349 3.73 -22.63 -15.30
C ILE A 349 3.77 -24.14 -15.67
N LYS A 350 4.91 -24.79 -15.48
CA LYS A 350 5.07 -26.24 -15.75
C LYS A 350 4.20 -27.11 -14.82
N GLU A 351 4.16 -26.79 -13.53
CA GLU A 351 3.37 -27.51 -12.54
C GLU A 351 1.86 -27.30 -12.69
N ALA A 352 1.43 -26.30 -13.46
CA ALA A 352 0.04 -25.98 -13.67
C ALA A 352 -0.76 -27.02 -14.49
N ASN A 353 -0.11 -28.04 -15.07
CA ASN A 353 -0.76 -29.12 -15.81
C ASN A 353 -1.74 -28.63 -16.88
N GLY A 354 -1.30 -27.69 -17.72
CA GLY A 354 -2.09 -27.15 -18.83
C GLY A 354 -3.04 -25.98 -18.45
N ARG A 355 -3.13 -25.58 -17.18
CA ARG A 355 -3.90 -24.40 -16.77
C ARG A 355 -3.22 -23.06 -17.04
N ALA A 356 -1.92 -23.08 -17.31
CA ALA A 356 -1.14 -21.88 -17.59
C ALA A 356 -1.49 -21.30 -18.95
N GLY A 357 -1.60 -20.00 -19.04
CA GLY A 357 -1.93 -19.30 -20.29
C GLY A 357 -3.34 -19.50 -20.78
N GLN A 358 -4.24 -20.08 -19.97
CA GLN A 358 -5.67 -20.20 -20.31
C GLN A 358 -6.41 -18.95 -19.81
N TRP A 359 -6.45 -17.94 -20.66
CA TRP A 359 -7.22 -16.74 -20.37
C TRP A 359 -8.71 -16.96 -20.59
N GLN A 360 -9.52 -16.30 -19.77
CA GLN A 360 -10.97 -16.22 -19.98
C GLN A 360 -11.29 -15.22 -21.10
N PHE A 361 -10.43 -14.22 -21.29
CA PHE A 361 -10.58 -13.16 -22.28
C PHE A 361 -9.26 -12.94 -23.03
N GLU A 362 -9.32 -12.74 -24.33
CA GLU A 362 -8.18 -12.25 -25.10
C GLU A 362 -8.03 -10.71 -24.99
N GLN A 363 -9.15 -10.04 -24.74
CA GLN A 363 -9.24 -8.61 -24.43
C GLN A 363 -10.24 -8.41 -23.31
N TRP A 364 -10.02 -7.42 -22.45
CA TRP A 364 -10.95 -7.11 -21.37
C TRP A 364 -12.32 -6.72 -21.94
N PRO A 365 -13.42 -7.33 -21.47
CA PRO A 365 -14.75 -7.04 -21.99
C PRO A 365 -15.18 -5.63 -21.59
N GLU A 366 -15.87 -4.97 -22.49
CA GLU A 366 -16.63 -3.78 -22.13
C GLU A 366 -17.83 -4.18 -21.29
N ILE A 367 -17.90 -3.68 -20.07
CA ILE A 367 -19.04 -3.91 -19.16
C ILE A 367 -19.91 -2.65 -19.15
N ASP A 368 -21.21 -2.84 -19.41
CA ASP A 368 -22.18 -1.77 -19.30
C ASP A 368 -22.20 -1.22 -17.87
N PRO A 369 -22.05 0.09 -17.66
CA PRO A 369 -22.19 0.71 -16.34
C PRO A 369 -23.47 0.32 -15.60
N MET A 370 -24.57 0.06 -16.31
CA MET A 370 -25.84 -0.39 -15.73
C MET A 370 -25.73 -1.78 -15.09
N GLU A 371 -24.90 -2.68 -15.61
CA GLU A 371 -24.69 -4.02 -15.04
C GLU A 371 -24.03 -3.97 -13.66
N ILE A 372 -23.16 -3.01 -13.47
CA ILE A 372 -22.47 -2.78 -12.18
C ILE A 372 -23.26 -1.85 -11.25
N GLY A 373 -24.50 -1.50 -11.67
CA GLY A 373 -25.49 -0.81 -10.84
C GLY A 373 -24.97 0.50 -10.28
N GLN A 374 -24.63 1.45 -11.12
CA GLN A 374 -24.53 2.87 -10.77
C GLN A 374 -24.00 3.80 -11.84
N ASP A 375 -24.36 5.04 -11.65
CA ASP A 375 -23.65 6.29 -11.89
C ASP A 375 -22.15 6.19 -11.55
N LEU A 376 -21.40 5.38 -12.31
CA LEU A 376 -19.97 5.64 -12.40
C LEU A 376 -19.89 7.07 -12.91
N PRO A 377 -19.04 7.92 -12.32
CA PRO A 377 -18.75 9.18 -12.96
C PRO A 377 -18.45 8.87 -14.41
N GLU A 378 -19.24 9.46 -15.33
CA GLU A 378 -19.07 9.21 -16.75
C GLU A 378 -17.58 9.19 -17.05
N SER A 379 -17.14 8.17 -17.78
CA SER A 379 -15.73 8.03 -18.09
C SER A 379 -15.31 9.37 -18.65
N GLY A 380 -14.50 10.09 -17.89
CA GLY A 380 -13.94 11.31 -18.43
C GLY A 380 -12.94 10.97 -19.54
N ASN A 381 -13.45 10.63 -20.71
CA ASN A 381 -13.06 11.36 -21.90
C ASN A 381 -13.43 12.77 -21.55
N GLY A 382 -12.45 13.56 -21.10
CA GLY A 382 -12.63 14.84 -20.51
C GLY A 382 -14.10 15.18 -20.41
N GLY A 383 -14.70 15.10 -19.23
CA GLY A 383 -16.18 15.19 -19.11
C GLY A 383 -16.59 16.33 -20.01
N GLY A 384 -17.26 16.02 -21.11
CA GLY A 384 -17.55 17.01 -22.13
C GLY A 384 -18.15 18.17 -21.37
N PHE A 385 -17.56 19.33 -21.49
CA PHE A 385 -17.89 20.55 -20.78
C PHE A 385 -19.43 20.67 -20.70
N GLN A 386 -20.01 20.31 -19.54
CA GLN A 386 -21.41 20.57 -19.25
C GLN A 386 -21.49 21.99 -18.68
N ALA A 387 -21.65 22.95 -19.59
CA ALA A 387 -21.76 24.37 -19.25
C ALA A 387 -22.82 24.64 -18.17
N GLU A 388 -23.82 23.77 -18.06
CA GLU A 388 -24.92 23.87 -17.13
C GLU A 388 -24.54 23.65 -15.64
N GLN A 389 -23.37 23.06 -15.39
CA GLN A 389 -22.87 22.82 -14.02
C GLN A 389 -22.08 23.99 -13.45
N TRP A 390 -21.76 25.00 -14.27
CA TRP A 390 -20.86 26.11 -13.95
C TRP A 390 -21.51 27.45 -14.22
N SER A 391 -21.39 28.34 -13.28
CA SER A 391 -21.87 29.72 -13.52
C SER A 391 -20.97 30.44 -14.53
N GLU A 392 -21.51 31.40 -15.24
CA GLU A 392 -20.76 32.25 -16.18
C GLU A 392 -19.53 32.88 -15.51
N HIS A 393 -19.63 33.24 -14.22
CA HIS A 393 -18.53 33.83 -13.44
C HIS A 393 -17.41 32.79 -13.16
N GLU A 394 -17.76 31.54 -12.93
CA GLU A 394 -16.78 30.46 -12.74
C GLU A 394 -16.02 30.16 -14.04
N LEU A 395 -16.74 30.16 -15.16
CA LEU A 395 -16.13 29.92 -16.48
C LEU A 395 -15.23 31.09 -16.91
N ALA A 396 -15.69 32.30 -16.71
CA ALA A 396 -14.89 33.50 -16.98
C ALA A 396 -13.62 33.54 -16.12
N ALA A 397 -13.73 33.17 -14.83
CA ALA A 397 -12.59 33.09 -13.93
C ALA A 397 -11.59 32.01 -14.38
N ALA A 398 -12.06 30.84 -14.86
CA ALA A 398 -11.21 29.76 -15.36
C ALA A 398 -10.40 30.21 -16.59
N LEU A 399 -11.05 30.82 -17.57
CA LEU A 399 -10.39 31.33 -18.78
C LEU A 399 -9.34 32.42 -18.45
N ILE A 400 -9.69 33.36 -17.57
CA ILE A 400 -8.75 34.40 -17.12
C ILE A 400 -7.57 33.81 -16.35
N GLY A 401 -7.80 32.78 -15.53
CA GLY A 401 -6.75 32.08 -14.79
C GLY A 401 -5.75 31.42 -15.72
N ILE A 402 -6.20 30.81 -16.80
CA ILE A 402 -5.34 30.19 -17.82
C ILE A 402 -4.54 31.25 -18.57
N LEU A 403 -5.18 32.32 -19.01
CA LEU A 403 -4.50 33.42 -19.69
C LEU A 403 -3.40 34.07 -18.84
N ASN A 404 -3.56 34.05 -17.52
CA ASN A 404 -2.58 34.59 -16.58
C ASN A 404 -1.52 33.58 -16.14
N ASN A 405 -1.68 32.31 -16.48
CA ASN A 405 -0.87 31.21 -15.91
C ASN A 405 -0.89 31.22 -14.37
N ASP A 406 -2.07 31.47 -13.81
CA ASP A 406 -2.26 31.63 -12.36
C ASP A 406 -1.92 30.31 -11.63
N SER A 407 -1.23 30.42 -10.50
CA SER A 407 -1.14 29.33 -9.57
C SER A 407 -2.56 29.00 -9.02
N ARG A 408 -2.77 27.77 -8.56
CA ARG A 408 -4.05 27.35 -7.96
C ARG A 408 -4.54 28.32 -6.89
N ARG A 409 -3.64 28.87 -6.08
CA ARG A 409 -3.96 29.81 -5.00
C ARG A 409 -4.44 31.15 -5.54
N ASP A 410 -3.74 31.67 -6.54
CA ASP A 410 -4.06 32.93 -7.19
C ASP A 410 -5.38 32.85 -7.97
N PHE A 411 -5.60 31.71 -8.64
CA PHE A 411 -6.86 31.42 -9.31
C PHE A 411 -8.05 31.40 -8.32
N CYS A 412 -7.94 30.70 -7.20
CA CYS A 412 -9.02 30.67 -6.19
C CYS A 412 -9.29 32.05 -5.58
N ALA A 413 -8.25 32.83 -5.34
CA ALA A 413 -8.39 34.21 -4.84
C ALA A 413 -9.10 35.11 -5.85
N ARG A 414 -8.72 35.02 -7.15
CA ARG A 414 -9.35 35.78 -8.24
C ARG A 414 -10.80 35.38 -8.46
N ALA A 415 -11.09 34.10 -8.49
CA ALA A 415 -12.44 33.59 -8.67
C ALA A 415 -13.37 34.05 -7.53
N THR A 416 -12.87 34.07 -6.28
CA THR A 416 -13.61 34.60 -5.13
C THR A 416 -13.85 36.12 -5.30
N ALA A 417 -12.86 36.86 -5.76
CA ALA A 417 -12.99 38.29 -6.03
C ALA A 417 -14.02 38.60 -7.16
N MET A 418 -14.23 37.66 -8.07
CA MET A 418 -15.25 37.73 -9.14
C MET A 418 -16.64 37.25 -8.70
N GLY A 419 -16.82 36.91 -7.42
CA GLY A 419 -18.10 36.47 -6.88
C GLY A 419 -18.38 34.97 -6.94
N ALA A 420 -17.38 34.16 -7.37
CA ALA A 420 -17.50 32.70 -7.39
C ALA A 420 -17.08 32.09 -6.05
N ASN A 421 -17.96 31.35 -5.40
CA ASN A 421 -17.64 30.67 -4.14
C ASN A 421 -16.92 29.33 -4.41
N ILE A 422 -15.61 29.39 -4.64
CA ILE A 422 -14.82 28.24 -5.08
C ILE A 422 -13.94 27.69 -3.95
N GLY A 423 -14.28 26.52 -3.44
CA GLY A 423 -13.39 25.73 -2.58
C GLY A 423 -12.19 25.16 -3.36
N SER A 424 -11.14 24.78 -2.65
CA SER A 424 -9.85 24.35 -3.23
C SER A 424 -9.94 23.17 -4.22
N THR A 425 -10.87 22.24 -4.03
CA THR A 425 -11.10 21.09 -4.94
C THR A 425 -11.84 21.52 -6.21
N ARG A 426 -12.88 22.36 -6.06
CA ARG A 426 -13.65 22.90 -7.19
C ARG A 426 -12.77 23.80 -8.06
N GLY A 427 -11.86 24.60 -7.46
CA GLY A 427 -10.91 25.43 -8.20
C GLY A 427 -9.91 24.65 -9.06
N ARG A 428 -9.48 23.47 -8.59
CA ARG A 428 -8.61 22.58 -9.38
C ARG A 428 -9.32 22.06 -10.62
N ASN A 429 -10.56 21.62 -10.45
CA ASN A 429 -11.37 21.10 -11.56
C ASN A 429 -11.68 22.21 -12.56
N LEU A 430 -11.94 23.42 -12.11
CA LEU A 430 -12.17 24.56 -13.01
C LEU A 430 -10.96 24.95 -13.83
N LEU A 431 -9.75 24.96 -13.27
CA LEU A 431 -8.51 25.19 -14.03
C LEU A 431 -8.31 24.12 -15.11
N ARG A 432 -8.56 22.84 -14.80
CA ARG A 432 -8.48 21.76 -15.78
C ARG A 432 -9.50 21.95 -16.91
N ILE A 433 -10.76 22.21 -16.56
CA ILE A 433 -11.82 22.48 -17.54
C ILE A 433 -11.49 23.69 -18.40
N GLY A 434 -10.87 24.71 -17.81
CA GLY A 434 -10.45 25.89 -18.58
C GLY A 434 -9.42 25.54 -19.66
N HIS A 435 -8.47 24.62 -19.40
CA HIS A 435 -7.54 24.12 -20.43
C HIS A 435 -8.29 23.36 -21.52
N GLU A 436 -9.23 22.50 -21.17
CA GLU A 436 -10.06 21.76 -22.15
C GLU A 436 -10.89 22.71 -23.02
N VAL A 437 -11.47 23.76 -22.41
CA VAL A 437 -12.21 24.80 -23.16
C VAL A 437 -11.29 25.59 -24.08
N ALA A 438 -10.08 25.92 -23.65
CA ALA A 438 -9.09 26.61 -24.48
C ALA A 438 -8.67 25.75 -25.68
N GLU A 439 -8.44 24.46 -25.50
CA GLU A 439 -8.14 23.50 -26.58
C GLU A 439 -9.31 23.38 -27.55
N LEU A 440 -10.55 23.31 -27.04
CA LEU A 440 -11.76 23.25 -27.86
C LEU A 440 -11.92 24.52 -28.69
N LEU A 441 -11.76 25.70 -28.09
CA LEU A 441 -11.84 26.97 -28.83
C LEU A 441 -10.76 27.05 -29.91
N ASN A 442 -9.54 26.61 -29.63
CA ASN A 442 -8.48 26.52 -30.65
C ASN A 442 -8.84 25.58 -31.80
N SER A 443 -9.51 24.45 -31.53
CA SER A 443 -9.97 23.50 -32.56
C SER A 443 -11.06 24.10 -33.50
N TYR A 444 -11.80 25.08 -32.99
CA TYR A 444 -12.78 25.84 -33.79
C TYR A 444 -12.21 27.11 -34.46
N GLY A 445 -10.89 27.30 -34.41
CA GLY A 445 -10.23 28.45 -35.04
C GLY A 445 -10.25 29.74 -34.21
N TYR A 446 -10.50 29.63 -32.91
CA TYR A 446 -10.39 30.78 -32.00
C TYR A 446 -9.03 30.76 -31.31
N THR A 447 -8.32 31.87 -31.36
CA THR A 447 -7.04 32.02 -30.62
C THR A 447 -7.26 32.84 -29.36
N ILE A 448 -6.83 32.29 -28.22
CA ILE A 448 -6.86 33.01 -26.94
C ILE A 448 -5.56 33.81 -26.83
N THR A 449 -5.64 35.11 -26.95
CA THR A 449 -4.48 36.01 -26.85
C THR A 449 -4.61 36.95 -25.66
N ALA A 450 -3.51 37.11 -24.91
CA ALA A 450 -3.40 38.15 -23.87
C ALA A 450 -2.63 39.36 -24.46
N THR A 451 -3.30 40.48 -24.57
CA THR A 451 -2.64 41.76 -24.90
C THR A 451 -2.51 42.63 -23.65
N SER A 452 -1.54 43.52 -23.63
CA SER A 452 -1.19 44.34 -22.46
C SER A 452 -2.33 45.21 -21.90
N ASN A 453 -3.39 45.46 -22.66
CA ASN A 453 -4.49 46.35 -22.27
C ASN A 453 -5.90 45.73 -22.39
N SER A 454 -6.08 44.63 -23.04
CA SER A 454 -7.37 43.92 -23.13
C SER A 454 -7.15 42.44 -23.45
N ARG A 455 -7.94 41.61 -22.84
CA ARG A 455 -7.92 40.17 -23.09
C ARG A 455 -9.18 39.81 -23.86
N ALA A 456 -9.03 39.30 -25.03
CA ALA A 456 -10.13 38.95 -25.89
C ALA A 456 -9.91 37.57 -26.51
N ILE A 457 -11.00 36.82 -26.67
CA ILE A 457 -11.07 35.65 -27.54
C ILE A 457 -11.33 36.17 -28.95
N VAL A 458 -10.41 35.95 -29.83
CA VAL A 458 -10.50 36.43 -31.20
C VAL A 458 -10.65 35.22 -32.14
N ALA A 459 -11.67 35.26 -33.01
CA ALA A 459 -11.76 34.32 -34.12
C ALA A 459 -10.67 34.64 -35.14
N VAL A 460 -9.93 33.62 -35.58
CA VAL A 460 -8.91 33.75 -36.66
C VAL A 460 -9.59 33.61 -38.01
#